data_113607a7e4205ef33d86071574cd63a9
#
_entry.id   113607a7e4205ef33d86071574cd63a9
#
_cell.length_a   1.000
_cell.length_b   1.000
_cell.length_c   1.000
_cell.angle_alpha   90.00
_cell.angle_beta   90.00
_cell.angle_gamma   90.00
#
_symmetry.space_group_name_H-M   'P 1'
#
loop_
_entity.id
_entity.type
_entity.pdbx_description
1 polymer ?
#
loop_
_entity_poly.entity_id
_entity_poly.type
_entity_poly.pdbx_seq_one_letter_code
_entity_poly.pdbx_strand_id
1 'polypeptide(L)'
;DQGGITIEDGALIGHNVVLATLNHNLNPAERQSMSYAPIHIGKNVWIGANATVLAGVKIGDGAVVAAGAVVTKNVEPNTIVAGVPAKVIKKIELLKDE
;
A
#
# COMPACT_ATOMS: atom_id res chain seq x y z
N ASP A 1 10.62 4.52 12.75
CA ASP A 1 9.87 5.77 12.70
C ASP A 1 8.60 5.66 13.52
N GLN A 2 7.93 6.78 13.68
CA GLN A 2 6.75 6.83 14.57
C GLN A 2 5.55 6.09 14.00
N GLY A 3 5.42 6.08 12.70
CA GLY A 3 4.30 5.39 12.06
C GLY A 3 4.47 3.90 11.98
N GLY A 4 5.71 3.45 11.86
CA GLY A 4 6.02 2.04 11.69
C GLY A 4 5.69 1.52 10.31
N ILE A 5 6.62 0.75 9.75
CA ILE A 5 6.41 0.07 8.47
C ILE A 5 6.79 -1.38 8.65
N THR A 6 5.84 -2.26 8.39
CA THR A 6 6.08 -3.71 8.43
C THR A 6 6.01 -4.25 7.02
N ILE A 7 7.04 -4.95 6.60
CA ILE A 7 7.11 -5.58 5.29
C ILE A 7 7.39 -7.05 5.54
N GLU A 8 6.46 -7.91 5.15
CA GLU A 8 6.58 -9.34 5.40
C GLU A 8 7.46 -10.01 4.35
N ASP A 9 7.75 -11.28 4.57
CA ASP A 9 8.66 -12.03 3.73
C ASP A 9 8.17 -12.11 2.29
N GLY A 10 9.11 -12.05 1.36
CA GLY A 10 8.81 -12.23 -0.06
C GLY A 10 8.24 -11.03 -0.76
N ALA A 11 8.06 -9.91 -0.07
CA ALA A 11 7.55 -8.71 -0.72
C ALA A 11 8.59 -8.17 -1.72
N LEU A 12 8.11 -7.74 -2.88
CA LEU A 12 8.93 -7.14 -3.92
C LEU A 12 8.53 -5.67 -4.05
N ILE A 13 9.44 -4.78 -3.72
CA ILE A 13 9.18 -3.34 -3.72
C ILE A 13 9.98 -2.71 -4.86
N GLY A 14 9.28 -2.13 -5.83
CA GLY A 14 9.94 -1.46 -6.94
C GLY A 14 10.67 -0.20 -6.51
N HIS A 15 11.46 0.36 -7.41
CA HIS A 15 12.21 1.58 -7.08
C HIS A 15 11.27 2.78 -6.99
N ASN A 16 11.69 3.77 -6.20
CA ASN A 16 10.94 5.03 -6.01
C ASN A 16 9.54 4.81 -5.41
N VAL A 17 9.33 3.71 -4.68
CA VAL A 17 8.09 3.51 -3.94
C VAL A 17 8.15 4.36 -2.68
N VAL A 18 7.06 5.07 -2.40
CA VAL A 18 6.94 5.89 -1.21
C VAL A 18 5.95 5.24 -0.26
N LEU A 19 6.41 5.01 0.97
CA LEU A 19 5.57 4.48 2.05
C LEU A 19 5.41 5.60 3.08
N ALA A 20 4.31 6.33 2.98
CA ALA A 20 4.13 7.56 3.75
C ALA A 20 3.30 7.27 5.01
N THR A 21 3.95 7.26 6.16
CA THR A 21 3.27 6.99 7.44
C THR A 21 2.72 8.24 8.09
N LEU A 22 2.86 9.39 7.45
CA LEU A 22 2.53 10.69 8.01
C LEU A 22 1.35 11.29 7.27
N ASN A 23 0.37 11.81 8.01
CA ASN A 23 -0.75 12.56 7.47
C ASN A 23 -0.86 13.92 8.11
N HIS A 24 -1.26 14.92 7.32
CA HIS A 24 -1.71 16.19 7.84
C HIS A 24 -3.22 16.16 8.03
N ASN A 25 -3.70 17.00 8.96
CA ASN A 25 -5.14 17.13 9.17
C ASN A 25 -5.77 17.81 7.95
N LEU A 26 -6.93 17.31 7.55
CA LEU A 26 -7.65 17.88 6.41
C LEU A 26 -8.30 19.23 6.74
N ASN A 27 -8.57 19.50 8.01
CA ASN A 27 -9.09 20.79 8.42
C ASN A 27 -8.00 21.85 8.25
N PRO A 28 -8.23 22.89 7.41
CA PRO A 28 -7.18 23.89 7.18
C PRO A 28 -6.66 24.55 8.44
N ALA A 29 -7.53 24.76 9.43
CA ALA A 29 -7.12 25.40 10.69
C ALA A 29 -6.15 24.55 11.50
N GLU A 30 -6.11 23.24 11.24
CA GLU A 30 -5.27 22.31 11.97
C GLU A 30 -4.31 21.56 11.04
N ARG A 31 -4.09 22.10 9.84
CA ARG A 31 -3.31 21.40 8.82
C ARG A 31 -1.86 21.15 9.22
N GLN A 32 -1.34 21.95 10.13
CA GLN A 32 0.02 21.72 10.62
C GLN A 32 0.11 20.62 11.65
N SER A 33 -1.02 20.19 12.21
CA SER A 33 -1.04 19.01 13.06
C SER A 33 -0.84 17.78 12.21
N MET A 34 0.03 16.89 12.67
CA MET A 34 0.37 15.70 11.92
C MET A 34 0.02 14.46 12.73
N SER A 35 -0.44 13.44 12.06
CA SER A 35 -0.68 12.14 12.68
C SER A 35 0.12 11.09 11.93
N TYR A 36 0.42 10.01 12.64
CA TYR A 36 1.16 8.89 12.10
C TYR A 36 0.28 7.66 12.13
N ALA A 37 0.39 6.84 11.11
CA ALA A 37 -0.29 5.56 11.10
C ALA A 37 0.58 4.55 10.40
N PRO A 38 0.63 3.31 10.92
CA PRO A 38 1.53 2.30 10.38
C PRO A 38 1.07 1.80 9.01
N ILE A 39 2.03 1.31 8.24
CA ILE A 39 1.77 0.64 6.98
C ILE A 39 2.17 -0.81 7.15
N HIS A 40 1.33 -1.72 6.69
CA HIS A 40 1.62 -3.15 6.74
C HIS A 40 1.54 -3.72 5.33
N ILE A 41 2.63 -4.30 4.88
CA ILE A 41 2.72 -4.94 3.56
C ILE A 41 2.88 -6.42 3.80
N GLY A 42 1.92 -7.19 3.32
CA GLY A 42 1.85 -8.62 3.56
C GLY A 42 2.89 -9.43 2.80
N LYS A 43 2.81 -10.73 2.95
CA LYS A 43 3.77 -11.65 2.33
C LYS A 43 3.56 -11.68 0.83
N ASN A 44 4.68 -11.74 0.10
CA ASN A 44 4.67 -11.90 -1.35
C ASN A 44 3.88 -10.83 -2.09
N VAL A 45 3.77 -9.63 -1.49
CA VAL A 45 3.16 -8.47 -2.15
C VAL A 45 4.15 -7.93 -3.18
N TRP A 46 3.63 -7.50 -4.30
CA TRP A 46 4.44 -6.85 -5.32
C TRP A 46 3.96 -5.40 -5.48
N ILE A 47 4.85 -4.45 -5.21
CA ILE A 47 4.54 -3.02 -5.39
C ILE A 47 5.38 -2.52 -6.54
N GLY A 48 4.71 -2.09 -7.61
CA GLY A 48 5.38 -1.59 -8.80
C GLY A 48 6.08 -0.26 -8.56
N ALA A 49 6.98 0.08 -9.46
CA ALA A 49 7.80 1.29 -9.34
C ALA A 49 6.94 2.55 -9.24
N ASN A 50 7.40 3.50 -8.46
CA ASN A 50 6.79 4.83 -8.33
C ASN A 50 5.39 4.81 -7.71
N ALA A 51 4.99 3.70 -7.09
CA ALA A 51 3.74 3.65 -6.33
C ALA A 51 3.89 4.38 -5.00
N THR A 52 2.78 4.83 -4.46
CA THR A 52 2.73 5.48 -3.16
C THR A 52 1.68 4.79 -2.31
N VAL A 53 2.05 4.44 -1.08
CA VAL A 53 1.13 3.85 -0.10
C VAL A 53 0.96 4.83 1.03
N LEU A 54 -0.27 5.18 1.34
CA LEU A 54 -0.55 6.20 2.34
C LEU A 54 -0.65 5.61 3.74
N ALA A 55 -0.58 6.50 4.72
CA ALA A 55 -0.57 6.12 6.13
C ALA A 55 -1.78 5.26 6.49
N GLY A 56 -1.55 4.25 7.30
CA GLY A 56 -2.60 3.38 7.81
C GLY A 56 -3.05 2.27 6.88
N VAL A 57 -2.49 2.19 5.67
CA VAL A 57 -2.92 1.19 4.69
C VAL A 57 -2.31 -0.17 5.01
N LYS A 58 -3.14 -1.22 4.88
CA LYS A 58 -2.68 -2.61 4.94
C LYS A 58 -2.86 -3.23 3.56
N ILE A 59 -1.80 -3.85 3.07
CA ILE A 59 -1.83 -4.54 1.79
C ILE A 59 -1.75 -6.03 2.08
N GLY A 60 -2.79 -6.76 1.70
CA GLY A 60 -2.92 -8.18 2.01
C GLY A 60 -1.93 -9.04 1.26
N ASP A 61 -1.70 -10.25 1.78
CA ASP A 61 -0.73 -11.17 1.21
C ASP A 61 -1.00 -11.43 -0.26
N GLY A 62 0.05 -11.45 -1.06
CA GLY A 62 -0.05 -11.77 -2.48
C GLY A 62 -0.64 -10.68 -3.35
N ALA A 63 -1.00 -9.53 -2.80
CA ALA A 63 -1.57 -8.45 -3.60
C ALA A 63 -0.52 -7.81 -4.51
N VAL A 64 -0.99 -7.15 -5.56
CA VAL A 64 -0.15 -6.43 -6.50
C VAL A 64 -0.63 -4.99 -6.61
N VAL A 65 0.30 -4.06 -6.44
CA VAL A 65 0.06 -2.64 -6.65
C VAL A 65 0.77 -2.25 -7.94
N ALA A 66 0.01 -1.79 -8.92
CA ALA A 66 0.58 -1.45 -10.22
C ALA A 66 1.50 -0.23 -10.11
N ALA A 67 2.43 -0.12 -11.04
CA ALA A 67 3.35 1.01 -11.07
C ALA A 67 2.58 2.33 -11.10
N GLY A 68 3.06 3.30 -10.33
CA GLY A 68 2.48 4.65 -10.29
C GLY A 68 1.17 4.77 -9.53
N ALA A 69 0.66 3.69 -8.97
CA ALA A 69 -0.61 3.74 -8.22
C ALA A 69 -0.45 4.49 -6.90
N VAL A 70 -1.53 5.11 -6.43
CA VAL A 70 -1.56 5.72 -5.10
C VAL A 70 -2.61 4.99 -4.27
N VAL A 71 -2.13 4.21 -3.30
CA VAL A 71 -2.99 3.34 -2.50
C VAL A 71 -3.48 4.12 -1.28
N THR A 72 -4.79 4.37 -1.24
CA THR A 72 -5.42 5.17 -0.19
C THR A 72 -6.25 4.33 0.77
N LYS A 73 -6.52 3.08 0.43
CA LYS A 73 -7.35 2.18 1.22
C LYS A 73 -6.68 0.81 1.30
N ASN A 74 -7.09 0.03 2.27
CA ASN A 74 -6.58 -1.33 2.42
C ASN A 74 -6.83 -2.14 1.15
N VAL A 75 -5.90 -3.03 0.85
CA VAL A 75 -5.98 -3.91 -0.32
C VAL A 75 -6.13 -5.34 0.19
N GLU A 76 -7.14 -6.03 -0.32
CA GLU A 76 -7.37 -7.41 0.09
C GLU A 76 -6.30 -8.34 -0.48
N PRO A 77 -6.11 -9.50 0.14
CA PRO A 77 -5.12 -10.45 -0.36
C PRO A 77 -5.41 -10.85 -1.82
N ASN A 78 -4.35 -11.13 -2.55
CA ASN A 78 -4.42 -11.65 -3.90
C ASN A 78 -5.26 -10.77 -4.84
N THR A 79 -5.13 -9.47 -4.67
CA THR A 79 -5.89 -8.48 -5.43
C THR A 79 -4.92 -7.55 -6.15
N ILE A 80 -5.23 -7.21 -7.39
CA ILE A 80 -4.45 -6.25 -8.17
C ILE A 80 -5.17 -4.91 -8.14
N VAL A 81 -4.46 -3.87 -7.72
CA VAL A 81 -4.98 -2.50 -7.73
C VAL A 81 -4.11 -1.61 -8.59
N ALA A 82 -4.71 -0.58 -9.18
CA ALA A 82 -3.99 0.35 -10.05
C ALA A 82 -4.70 1.70 -10.05
N GLY A 83 -3.96 2.73 -10.40
CA GLY A 83 -4.51 4.06 -10.63
C GLY A 83 -4.32 5.01 -9.46
N VAL A 84 -4.85 6.22 -9.63
CA VAL A 84 -4.78 7.30 -8.65
C VAL A 84 -6.18 7.88 -8.50
N PRO A 85 -6.89 7.61 -7.41
CA PRO A 85 -6.57 6.63 -6.36
C PRO A 85 -6.65 5.20 -6.87
N ALA A 86 -5.91 4.31 -6.25
CA ALA A 86 -5.85 2.92 -6.67
C ALA A 86 -7.20 2.24 -6.48
N LYS A 87 -7.60 1.49 -7.49
CA LYS A 87 -8.86 0.73 -7.47
C LYS A 87 -8.58 -0.70 -7.89
N VAL A 88 -9.46 -1.58 -7.47
CA VAL A 88 -9.33 -3.00 -7.78
C VAL A 88 -9.47 -3.21 -9.29
N ILE A 89 -8.47 -3.85 -9.90
CA ILE A 89 -8.52 -4.26 -11.30
C ILE A 89 -9.10 -5.66 -11.39
N LYS A 90 -8.58 -6.58 -10.59
CA LYS A 90 -9.05 -7.96 -10.60
C LYS A 90 -8.47 -8.69 -9.40
N LYS A 91 -9.05 -9.83 -9.12
CA LYS A 91 -8.50 -10.79 -8.17
C LYS A 91 -7.60 -11.77 -8.90
N ILE A 92 -6.51 -12.14 -8.23
CA ILE A 92 -5.58 -13.11 -8.79
C ILE A 92 -6.12 -14.50 -8.52
N GLU A 93 -6.25 -15.31 -9.57
CA GLU A 93 -6.58 -16.71 -9.39
C GLU A 93 -5.31 -17.44 -9.00
N LEU A 94 -5.36 -18.11 -7.86
CA LEU A 94 -4.22 -18.88 -7.42
C LEU A 94 -4.20 -20.21 -8.15
N LEU A 95 -3.00 -20.65 -8.52
CA LEU A 95 -2.85 -21.97 -9.12
C LEU A 95 -3.10 -23.00 -8.03
N LYS A 96 -3.88 -23.99 -8.35
CA LYS A 96 -4.13 -25.09 -7.42
C LYS A 96 -2.97 -26.06 -7.50
N ASP A 97 -2.60 -26.59 -6.35
CA ASP A 97 -1.63 -27.67 -6.32
C ASP A 97 -2.27 -28.92 -6.91
N GLU A 98 -1.56 -29.54 -7.80
CA GLU A 98 -2.03 -30.75 -8.47
C GLU A 98 -1.62 -32.01 -7.72
#